data_ba8e942a09e6a7a0e7ceb01c7cc13c8d
#
_entry.id   ba8e942a09e6a7a0e7ceb01c7cc13c8d
#
_cell.length_a   1.000
_cell.length_b   1.000
_cell.length_c   1.000
_cell.angle_alpha   90.00
_cell.angle_beta   90.00
_cell.angle_gamma   90.00
#
_symmetry.space_group_name_H-M   'P 1'
#
loop_
_entity.id
_entity.type
_entity.pdbx_description
1 polymer ?
#
loop_
_entity_poly.entity_id
_entity_poly.type
_entity_poly.pdbx_seq_one_letter_code
_entity_poly.pdbx_strand_id
1 'polypeptide(L)'
;MCIRDSSKSLFGEEENKHIHRIYQKNLGWPDNTLKRFHIFLSIKEQIIQETDYIFFCNANLIFKQSINNEILPPANGNGLVGTLHPGFFNKPTVEYTYERSPRSTAYIAKGEGKHYYAGGFSGGRTKEYIKLCETLKKQIDQDTHNKQVAVWHDESHINRYFLDNPPSILSPAYLYPEGWSLPFEEKIMIRDKSKKEYGGHGYLRKKDSWLHRLLKRL
;
A
#
# COMPACT_ATOMS: atom_id res chain seq x y z
N MET A 1 -14.82 -2.74 2.30
CA MET A 1 -14.25 -3.88 3.06
C MET A 1 -13.22 -3.36 4.05
N CYS A 2 -13.21 -3.86 5.27
CA CYS A 2 -12.26 -3.48 6.31
C CYS A 2 -11.55 -4.74 6.84
N ILE A 3 -10.21 -4.77 6.76
CA ILE A 3 -9.40 -5.91 7.21
C ILE A 3 -8.67 -5.49 8.50
N ARG A 4 -8.90 -6.20 9.61
CA ARG A 4 -8.34 -5.85 10.92
C ARG A 4 -8.32 -7.03 11.90
N ASP A 5 -7.57 -6.88 12.99
CA ASP A 5 -7.37 -7.87 14.05
C ASP A 5 -8.33 -7.71 15.25
N SER A 6 -9.35 -6.87 15.12
CA SER A 6 -10.34 -6.60 16.18
C SER A 6 -11.74 -7.06 15.78
N SER A 7 -12.48 -7.64 16.73
CA SER A 7 -13.90 -7.97 16.57
C SER A 7 -14.83 -6.78 16.88
N LYS A 8 -14.30 -5.68 17.45
CA LYS A 8 -15.12 -4.51 17.81
C LYS A 8 -15.59 -3.78 16.56
N SER A 9 -16.87 -3.41 16.49
CA SER A 9 -17.37 -2.47 15.51
C SER A 9 -16.73 -1.09 15.74
N LEU A 10 -16.24 -0.46 14.68
CA LEU A 10 -15.62 0.87 14.73
C LEU A 10 -16.31 1.88 13.82
N PHE A 11 -17.06 1.43 12.82
CA PHE A 11 -17.58 2.26 11.76
C PHE A 11 -19.08 2.02 11.48
N GLY A 12 -19.80 1.38 12.40
CA GLY A 12 -21.19 0.97 12.17
C GLY A 12 -21.35 -0.10 11.10
N GLU A 13 -20.31 -0.90 10.86
CA GLU A 13 -20.31 -1.95 9.82
C GLU A 13 -21.37 -3.02 10.05
N GLU A 14 -21.88 -3.16 11.25
CA GLU A 14 -22.98 -4.06 11.60
C GLU A 14 -24.33 -3.56 11.03
N GLU A 15 -24.45 -2.24 10.87
CA GLU A 15 -25.64 -1.57 10.36
C GLU A 15 -25.57 -1.27 8.86
N ASN A 16 -24.36 -1.34 8.26
CA ASN A 16 -24.12 -1.01 6.87
C ASN A 16 -23.74 -2.24 6.06
N LYS A 17 -24.69 -2.75 5.27
CA LYS A 17 -24.51 -3.93 4.40
C LYS A 17 -23.39 -3.79 3.35
N HIS A 18 -22.89 -2.59 3.11
CA HIS A 18 -21.79 -2.32 2.18
C HIS A 18 -20.42 -2.38 2.85
N ILE A 19 -20.37 -2.56 4.17
CA ILE A 19 -19.11 -2.68 4.91
C ILE A 19 -18.92 -4.14 5.31
N HIS A 20 -17.97 -4.81 4.66
CA HIS A 20 -17.57 -6.19 4.97
C HIS A 20 -16.32 -6.17 5.83
N ARG A 21 -16.38 -6.77 7.01
CA ARG A 21 -15.26 -6.92 7.93
C ARG A 21 -14.61 -8.27 7.75
N ILE A 22 -13.31 -8.25 7.46
CA ILE A 22 -12.49 -9.45 7.36
C ILE A 22 -11.51 -9.49 8.53
N TYR A 23 -11.58 -10.55 9.32
CA TYR A 23 -10.61 -10.74 10.40
C TYR A 23 -9.24 -11.10 9.84
N GLN A 24 -8.22 -10.37 10.32
CA GLN A 24 -6.82 -10.66 10.02
C GLN A 24 -6.01 -10.56 11.32
N LYS A 25 -5.36 -11.67 11.71
CA LYS A 25 -4.43 -11.66 12.84
C LYS A 25 -3.32 -10.63 12.63
N ASN A 26 -2.97 -9.92 13.69
CA ASN A 26 -1.82 -9.02 13.67
C ASN A 26 -0.52 -9.82 13.42
N LEU A 27 0.16 -9.54 12.31
CA LEU A 27 1.39 -10.21 11.90
C LEU A 27 2.65 -9.54 12.48
N GLY A 28 2.48 -8.35 13.08
CA GLY A 28 3.60 -7.52 13.53
C GLY A 28 4.29 -6.76 12.38
N TRP A 29 5.29 -5.95 12.74
CA TRP A 29 6.11 -5.22 11.78
C TRP A 29 7.31 -6.08 11.34
N PRO A 30 7.68 -6.14 10.04
CA PRO A 30 7.06 -5.43 8.89
C PRO A 30 5.90 -6.19 8.21
N ASP A 31 5.56 -7.40 8.67
CA ASP A 31 4.67 -8.34 7.97
C ASP A 31 3.25 -7.78 7.74
N ASN A 32 2.72 -6.95 8.65
CA ASN A 32 1.42 -6.29 8.45
C ASN A 32 1.38 -5.42 7.17
N THR A 33 2.53 -4.90 6.74
CA THR A 33 2.67 -4.10 5.53
C THR A 33 3.13 -4.98 4.36
N LEU A 34 4.18 -5.75 4.56
CA LEU A 34 4.80 -6.56 3.54
C LEU A 34 3.86 -7.63 2.97
N LYS A 35 3.03 -8.25 3.82
CA LYS A 35 2.11 -9.33 3.43
C LYS A 35 0.69 -8.86 3.09
N ARG A 36 0.47 -7.56 2.82
CA ARG A 36 -0.87 -7.06 2.46
C ARG A 36 -1.48 -7.78 1.26
N PHE A 37 -0.67 -8.13 0.26
CA PHE A 37 -1.16 -8.82 -0.94
C PHE A 37 -1.61 -10.25 -0.66
N HIS A 38 -0.97 -10.94 0.30
CA HIS A 38 -1.44 -12.25 0.78
C HIS A 38 -2.82 -12.14 1.42
N ILE A 39 -3.02 -11.08 2.22
CA ILE A 39 -4.29 -10.81 2.90
C ILE A 39 -5.39 -10.50 1.89
N PHE A 40 -5.12 -9.67 0.87
CA PHE A 40 -6.12 -9.37 -0.17
C PHE A 40 -6.50 -10.61 -0.97
N LEU A 41 -5.53 -11.45 -1.29
CA LEU A 41 -5.76 -12.69 -2.04
C LEU A 41 -6.50 -13.76 -1.25
N SER A 42 -6.57 -13.68 0.09
CA SER A 42 -7.35 -14.63 0.89
C SER A 42 -8.86 -14.56 0.64
N ILE A 43 -9.33 -13.45 0.06
CA ILE A 43 -10.75 -13.22 -0.29
C ILE A 43 -10.91 -12.91 -1.78
N LYS A 44 -9.96 -13.36 -2.60
CA LYS A 44 -9.88 -13.07 -4.04
C LYS A 44 -11.18 -13.38 -4.78
N GLU A 45 -11.75 -14.55 -4.54
CA GLU A 45 -12.95 -15.02 -5.26
C GLU A 45 -14.15 -14.10 -4.98
N GLN A 46 -14.34 -13.70 -3.72
CA GLN A 46 -15.38 -12.75 -3.36
C GLN A 46 -15.18 -11.41 -4.06
N ILE A 47 -13.97 -10.87 -4.04
CA ILE A 47 -13.63 -9.59 -4.69
C ILE A 47 -13.96 -9.65 -6.19
N ILE A 48 -13.56 -10.73 -6.88
CA ILE A 48 -13.78 -10.87 -8.33
C ILE A 48 -15.28 -10.95 -8.67
N GLN A 49 -16.07 -11.60 -7.82
CA GLN A 49 -17.51 -11.75 -8.04
C GLN A 49 -18.30 -10.47 -7.78
N GLU A 50 -17.85 -9.65 -6.81
CA GLU A 50 -18.64 -8.53 -6.30
C GLU A 50 -18.23 -7.17 -6.88
N THR A 51 -17.06 -7.04 -7.55
CA THR A 51 -16.52 -5.72 -7.91
C THR A 51 -15.91 -5.67 -9.30
N ASP A 52 -16.15 -4.57 -10.02
CA ASP A 52 -15.48 -4.22 -11.28
C ASP A 52 -14.15 -3.46 -11.03
N TYR A 53 -14.10 -2.72 -9.93
CA TYR A 53 -12.93 -1.92 -9.52
C TYR A 53 -12.65 -2.12 -8.04
N ILE A 54 -11.37 -2.12 -7.68
CA ILE A 54 -10.91 -2.18 -6.30
C ILE A 54 -9.84 -1.13 -6.03
N PHE A 55 -9.91 -0.48 -4.87
CA PHE A 55 -8.91 0.47 -4.41
C PHE A 55 -8.46 0.13 -2.99
N PHE A 56 -7.15 0.07 -2.81
CA PHE A 56 -6.54 -0.04 -1.50
C PHE A 56 -6.39 1.34 -0.87
N CYS A 57 -6.79 1.45 0.38
CA CYS A 57 -6.64 2.65 1.21
C CYS A 57 -5.93 2.28 2.51
N ASN A 58 -4.85 3.00 2.86
CA ASN A 58 -4.29 2.90 4.20
C ASN A 58 -5.32 3.33 5.26
N ALA A 59 -5.33 2.66 6.41
CA ALA A 59 -6.29 2.93 7.49
C ALA A 59 -6.17 4.34 8.13
N ASN A 60 -5.11 5.08 7.84
CA ASN A 60 -4.90 6.46 8.29
C ASN A 60 -5.25 7.51 7.23
N LEU A 61 -6.05 7.17 6.23
CA LEU A 61 -6.56 8.11 5.24
C LEU A 61 -7.87 8.76 5.71
N ILE A 62 -8.04 10.04 5.40
CA ILE A 62 -9.27 10.79 5.57
C ILE A 62 -9.67 11.38 4.22
N PHE A 63 -10.86 11.04 3.75
CA PHE A 63 -11.45 11.62 2.56
C PHE A 63 -11.97 13.03 2.90
N LYS A 64 -11.37 14.06 2.30
CA LYS A 64 -11.72 15.48 2.50
C LYS A 64 -12.78 15.93 1.53
N GLN A 65 -12.90 15.24 0.42
CA GLN A 65 -13.85 15.51 -0.65
C GLN A 65 -14.48 14.22 -1.15
N SER A 66 -15.60 14.30 -1.82
CA SER A 66 -16.18 13.18 -2.56
C SER A 66 -15.24 12.74 -3.68
N ILE A 67 -14.98 11.44 -3.76
CA ILE A 67 -14.17 10.82 -4.81
C ILE A 67 -15.13 10.10 -5.76
N ASN A 68 -15.04 10.42 -7.03
CA ASN A 68 -15.93 9.92 -8.07
C ASN A 68 -15.14 9.14 -9.14
N ASN A 69 -15.66 9.13 -10.37
CA ASN A 69 -15.08 8.38 -11.49
C ASN A 69 -13.70 8.88 -11.94
N GLU A 70 -13.26 10.04 -11.47
CA GLU A 70 -11.94 10.60 -11.82
C GLU A 70 -10.75 9.76 -11.39
N ILE A 71 -10.94 8.82 -10.43
CA ILE A 71 -9.89 7.87 -10.03
C ILE A 71 -9.89 6.59 -10.87
N LEU A 72 -10.90 6.37 -11.70
CA LEU A 72 -10.98 5.13 -12.49
C LEU A 72 -9.93 5.15 -13.61
N PRO A 73 -9.29 4.02 -13.91
CA PRO A 73 -8.38 3.94 -15.05
C PRO A 73 -9.13 4.11 -16.36
N PRO A 74 -8.56 4.83 -17.33
CA PRO A 74 -9.19 5.00 -18.64
C PRO A 74 -9.36 3.66 -19.37
N ALA A 75 -10.31 3.61 -20.30
CA ALA A 75 -10.66 2.38 -21.03
C ALA A 75 -9.46 1.79 -21.81
N ASN A 76 -8.62 2.66 -22.38
CA ASN A 76 -7.43 2.30 -23.16
C ASN A 76 -6.15 2.15 -22.33
N GLY A 77 -6.21 2.27 -21.01
CA GLY A 77 -5.10 2.05 -20.09
C GLY A 77 -4.91 0.58 -19.73
N ASN A 78 -3.86 0.29 -18.96
CA ASN A 78 -3.60 -1.06 -18.43
C ASN A 78 -4.53 -1.49 -17.27
N GLY A 79 -5.52 -0.66 -16.95
CA GLY A 79 -6.51 -0.94 -15.90
C GLY A 79 -6.04 -0.67 -14.49
N LEU A 80 -4.82 -0.17 -14.28
CA LEU A 80 -4.25 0.11 -12.95
C LEU A 80 -4.13 1.62 -12.70
N VAL A 81 -4.15 1.97 -11.42
CA VAL A 81 -4.00 3.35 -10.92
C VAL A 81 -2.98 3.38 -9.79
N GLY A 82 -2.03 4.31 -9.87
CA GLY A 82 -1.00 4.55 -8.86
C GLY A 82 -0.94 6.02 -8.46
N THR A 83 -0.78 6.30 -7.17
CA THR A 83 -0.65 7.67 -6.65
C THR A 83 0.81 8.05 -6.54
N LEU A 84 1.18 9.20 -7.11
CA LEU A 84 2.53 9.75 -6.96
C LEU A 84 2.83 10.03 -5.49
N HIS A 85 4.04 9.65 -5.07
CA HIS A 85 4.46 9.86 -3.70
C HIS A 85 4.68 11.35 -3.42
N PRO A 86 4.02 11.94 -2.39
CA PRO A 86 4.04 13.37 -2.13
C PRO A 86 5.44 13.95 -1.87
N GLY A 87 6.36 13.14 -1.36
CA GLY A 87 7.75 13.54 -1.15
C GLY A 87 8.66 13.46 -2.38
N PHE A 88 8.17 12.92 -3.52
CA PHE A 88 8.99 12.66 -4.69
C PHE A 88 8.38 13.16 -6.01
N PHE A 89 7.13 13.60 -6.05
CA PHE A 89 6.41 13.94 -7.29
C PHE A 89 7.09 15.01 -8.15
N ASN A 90 7.87 15.91 -7.54
CA ASN A 90 8.60 17.00 -8.19
C ASN A 90 10.12 16.85 -8.09
N LYS A 91 10.62 15.67 -7.75
CA LYS A 91 12.06 15.40 -7.63
C LYS A 91 12.59 14.68 -8.85
N PRO A 92 13.88 14.85 -9.17
CA PRO A 92 14.53 14.07 -10.20
C PRO A 92 14.66 12.60 -9.79
N THR A 93 14.65 11.70 -10.76
CA THR A 93 14.67 10.25 -10.53
C THR A 93 15.89 9.74 -9.73
N VAL A 94 16.99 10.49 -9.74
CA VAL A 94 18.18 10.18 -8.94
C VAL A 94 17.94 10.22 -7.43
N GLU A 95 16.94 10.99 -6.99
CA GLU A 95 16.53 11.10 -5.59
C GLU A 95 15.53 10.02 -5.16
N TYR A 96 14.99 9.22 -6.10
CA TYR A 96 14.01 8.19 -5.78
C TYR A 96 14.66 7.05 -4.98
N THR A 97 13.99 6.68 -3.91
CA THR A 97 14.46 5.66 -2.96
C THR A 97 14.03 4.25 -3.37
N TYR A 98 14.14 3.93 -4.67
CA TYR A 98 13.87 2.58 -5.17
C TYR A 98 14.76 1.52 -4.49
N GLU A 99 14.31 0.26 -4.52
CA GLU A 99 15.17 -0.85 -4.14
C GLU A 99 16.35 -0.99 -5.10
N ARG A 100 17.56 -0.90 -4.57
CA ARG A 100 18.81 -0.91 -5.36
C ARG A 100 19.65 -2.16 -5.14
N SER A 101 19.20 -3.10 -4.30
CA SER A 101 19.85 -4.40 -4.15
C SER A 101 19.44 -5.34 -5.30
N PRO A 102 20.39 -5.80 -6.15
CA PRO A 102 20.08 -6.73 -7.22
C PRO A 102 19.65 -8.12 -6.74
N ARG A 103 19.74 -8.37 -5.43
CA ARG A 103 19.26 -9.62 -4.79
C ARG A 103 17.77 -9.61 -4.52
N SER A 104 17.12 -8.43 -4.53
CA SER A 104 15.68 -8.30 -4.35
C SER A 104 14.96 -8.36 -5.68
N THR A 105 13.80 -9.00 -5.71
CA THR A 105 12.90 -9.00 -6.86
C THR A 105 12.27 -7.62 -7.13
N ALA A 106 12.37 -6.70 -6.16
CA ALA A 106 11.96 -5.30 -6.30
C ALA A 106 13.05 -4.40 -6.91
N TYR A 107 14.18 -4.94 -7.33
CA TYR A 107 15.32 -4.18 -7.87
C TYR A 107 14.93 -3.32 -9.07
N ILE A 108 15.34 -2.06 -9.03
CA ILE A 108 15.27 -1.10 -10.14
C ILE A 108 16.66 -0.51 -10.33
N ALA A 109 17.21 -0.57 -11.55
CA ALA A 109 18.56 -0.10 -11.84
C ALA A 109 18.65 1.44 -11.80
N LYS A 110 19.86 1.98 -11.59
CA LYS A 110 20.09 3.43 -11.67
C LYS A 110 19.74 3.93 -13.07
N GLY A 111 19.04 5.06 -13.16
CA GLY A 111 18.59 5.63 -14.43
C GLY A 111 17.23 5.09 -14.91
N GLU A 112 16.71 4.02 -14.32
CA GLU A 112 15.36 3.53 -14.60
C GLU A 112 14.30 4.20 -13.73
N GLY A 113 13.08 4.18 -14.23
CA GLY A 113 11.90 4.75 -13.56
C GLY A 113 11.67 6.21 -13.93
N LYS A 114 10.40 6.60 -14.03
CA LYS A 114 9.96 7.97 -14.32
C LYS A 114 9.18 8.59 -13.18
N HIS A 115 8.56 7.76 -12.35
CA HIS A 115 7.66 8.19 -11.28
C HIS A 115 7.86 7.32 -10.05
N TYR A 116 7.84 7.92 -8.87
CA TYR A 116 7.84 7.19 -7.61
C TYR A 116 6.42 7.15 -7.04
N TYR A 117 5.87 5.96 -6.90
CA TYR A 117 4.51 5.73 -6.43
C TYR A 117 4.49 5.40 -4.94
N ALA A 118 3.52 5.96 -4.23
CA ALA A 118 3.31 5.68 -2.82
C ALA A 118 2.44 4.43 -2.61
N GLY A 119 2.77 3.64 -1.61
CA GLY A 119 2.03 2.42 -1.25
C GLY A 119 0.71 2.66 -0.49
N GLY A 120 0.30 3.93 -0.27
CA GLY A 120 -0.84 4.25 0.59
C GLY A 120 -2.21 4.28 -0.07
N PHE A 121 -2.27 4.54 -1.38
CA PHE A 121 -3.49 4.56 -2.18
C PHE A 121 -3.19 4.12 -3.62
N SER A 122 -3.80 3.05 -4.04
CA SER A 122 -3.70 2.50 -5.40
C SER A 122 -4.89 1.61 -5.71
N GLY A 123 -5.13 1.32 -6.97
CA GLY A 123 -6.27 0.49 -7.35
C GLY A 123 -6.33 0.21 -8.84
N GLY A 124 -7.55 -0.08 -9.32
CA GLY A 124 -7.82 -0.28 -10.72
C GLY A 124 -8.96 -1.24 -10.96
N ARG A 125 -9.03 -1.77 -12.18
CA ARG A 125 -9.97 -2.84 -12.51
C ARG A 125 -9.63 -4.08 -11.70
N THR A 126 -10.63 -4.74 -11.19
CA THR A 126 -10.47 -5.86 -10.25
C THR A 126 -9.52 -6.93 -10.77
N LYS A 127 -9.68 -7.36 -12.02
CA LYS A 127 -8.84 -8.43 -12.60
C LYS A 127 -7.36 -8.03 -12.65
N GLU A 128 -7.08 -6.82 -13.08
CA GLU A 128 -5.73 -6.29 -13.21
C GLU A 128 -5.07 -6.07 -11.84
N TYR A 129 -5.83 -5.59 -10.87
CA TYR A 129 -5.33 -5.39 -9.52
C TYR A 129 -5.09 -6.74 -8.79
N ILE A 130 -5.92 -7.73 -9.00
CA ILE A 130 -5.67 -9.09 -8.50
C ILE A 130 -4.40 -9.69 -9.12
N LYS A 131 -4.19 -9.52 -10.43
CA LYS A 131 -2.94 -9.95 -11.10
C LYS A 131 -1.71 -9.25 -10.52
N LEU A 132 -1.81 -7.94 -10.21
CA LEU A 132 -0.78 -7.22 -9.48
C LEU A 132 -0.52 -7.88 -8.12
N CYS A 133 -1.57 -8.12 -7.32
CA CYS A 133 -1.43 -8.74 -5.99
C CYS A 133 -0.78 -10.13 -6.07
N GLU A 134 -1.13 -10.97 -7.04
CA GLU A 134 -0.53 -12.29 -7.25
C GLU A 134 0.96 -12.18 -7.58
N THR A 135 1.32 -11.24 -8.44
CA THR A 135 2.72 -11.01 -8.83
C THR A 135 3.54 -10.52 -7.62
N LEU A 136 3.02 -9.52 -6.90
CA LEU A 136 3.74 -8.95 -5.75
C LEU A 136 3.84 -9.96 -4.60
N LYS A 137 2.80 -10.76 -4.34
CA LYS A 137 2.88 -11.87 -3.39
C LYS A 137 4.02 -12.81 -3.75
N LYS A 138 4.10 -13.27 -5.00
CA LYS A 138 5.15 -14.19 -5.47
C LYS A 138 6.55 -13.59 -5.29
N GLN A 139 6.75 -12.33 -5.63
CA GLN A 139 8.01 -11.61 -5.48
C GLN A 139 8.42 -11.49 -4.01
N ILE A 140 7.50 -11.10 -3.14
CA ILE A 140 7.75 -10.99 -1.70
C ILE A 140 8.07 -12.35 -1.07
N ASP A 141 7.38 -13.42 -1.49
CA ASP A 141 7.65 -14.77 -1.03
C ASP A 141 9.07 -15.22 -1.45
N GLN A 142 9.47 -14.91 -2.69
CA GLN A 142 10.82 -15.19 -3.19
C GLN A 142 11.89 -14.42 -2.41
N ASP A 143 11.69 -13.12 -2.19
CA ASP A 143 12.62 -12.28 -1.41
C ASP A 143 12.72 -12.81 0.04
N THR A 144 11.60 -13.16 0.65
CA THR A 144 11.55 -13.73 2.00
C THR A 144 12.33 -15.06 2.08
N HIS A 145 12.14 -15.94 1.09
CA HIS A 145 12.89 -17.20 0.99
C HIS A 145 14.41 -16.95 0.90
N ASN A 146 14.81 -15.92 0.16
CA ASN A 146 16.20 -15.49 0.00
C ASN A 146 16.71 -14.61 1.15
N LYS A 147 15.94 -14.47 2.25
CA LYS A 147 16.27 -13.62 3.40
C LYS A 147 16.49 -12.16 3.02
N GLN A 148 15.78 -11.69 2.00
CA GLN A 148 15.76 -10.30 1.56
C GLN A 148 14.46 -9.63 2.02
N VAL A 149 14.56 -8.36 2.38
CA VAL A 149 13.40 -7.48 2.61
C VAL A 149 13.71 -6.19 1.88
N ALA A 150 12.88 -5.83 0.92
CA ALA A 150 13.04 -4.60 0.15
C ALA A 150 12.96 -3.36 1.06
N VAL A 151 13.72 -2.31 0.73
CA VAL A 151 13.97 -1.13 1.57
C VAL A 151 12.68 -0.46 2.06
N TRP A 152 11.66 -0.36 1.21
CA TRP A 152 10.32 0.17 1.54
C TRP A 152 9.24 -0.90 1.46
N HIS A 153 9.62 -2.15 1.77
CA HIS A 153 8.71 -3.28 1.87
C HIS A 153 7.84 -3.43 0.60
N ASP A 154 6.52 -3.45 0.75
CA ASP A 154 5.56 -3.58 -0.33
C ASP A 154 5.59 -2.42 -1.35
N GLU A 155 5.90 -1.20 -0.92
CA GLU A 155 6.03 -0.04 -1.80
C GLU A 155 7.17 -0.21 -2.82
N SER A 156 8.30 -0.83 -2.43
CA SER A 156 9.38 -1.15 -3.35
C SER A 156 8.92 -2.10 -4.46
N HIS A 157 8.16 -3.13 -4.09
CA HIS A 157 7.61 -4.09 -5.06
C HIS A 157 6.55 -3.46 -5.96
N ILE A 158 5.70 -2.57 -5.43
CA ILE A 158 4.73 -1.79 -6.23
C ILE A 158 5.46 -0.96 -7.29
N ASN A 159 6.50 -0.23 -6.90
CA ASN A 159 7.29 0.59 -7.82
C ASN A 159 7.96 -0.26 -8.90
N ARG A 160 8.48 -1.43 -8.57
CA ARG A 160 9.05 -2.37 -9.54
C ARG A 160 7.98 -2.88 -10.52
N TYR A 161 6.81 -3.24 -10.04
CA TYR A 161 5.71 -3.69 -10.89
C TYR A 161 5.24 -2.58 -11.84
N PHE A 162 5.10 -1.36 -11.34
CA PHE A 162 4.65 -0.20 -12.12
C PHE A 162 5.70 0.30 -13.13
N LEU A 163 6.97 -0.06 -12.96
CA LEU A 163 7.98 0.18 -13.98
C LEU A 163 7.67 -0.60 -15.26
N ASP A 164 7.30 -1.87 -15.12
CA ASP A 164 6.97 -2.76 -16.25
C ASP A 164 5.52 -2.61 -16.72
N ASN A 165 4.62 -2.17 -15.82
CA ASN A 165 3.19 -2.02 -16.07
C ASN A 165 2.72 -0.61 -15.65
N PRO A 166 3.06 0.45 -16.40
CA PRO A 166 2.80 1.84 -16.00
C PRO A 166 1.30 2.08 -15.73
N PRO A 167 0.91 2.49 -14.50
CA PRO A 167 -0.48 2.75 -14.18
C PRO A 167 -0.94 4.13 -14.67
N SER A 168 -2.25 4.37 -14.66
CA SER A 168 -2.78 5.74 -14.69
C SER A 168 -2.36 6.48 -13.42
N ILE A 169 -1.94 7.72 -13.56
CA ILE A 169 -1.31 8.49 -12.50
C ILE A 169 -2.33 9.34 -11.77
N LEU A 170 -2.41 9.18 -10.45
CA LEU A 170 -3.05 10.14 -9.56
C LEU A 170 -1.99 11.07 -8.93
N SER A 171 -2.34 12.35 -8.82
CA SER A 171 -1.49 13.34 -8.16
C SER A 171 -1.41 13.10 -6.64
N PRO A 172 -0.45 13.73 -5.92
CA PRO A 172 -0.38 13.68 -4.47
C PRO A 172 -1.61 14.22 -3.72
N ALA A 173 -2.57 14.87 -4.41
CA ALA A 173 -3.87 15.25 -3.86
C ALA A 173 -4.63 14.07 -3.23
N TYR A 174 -4.42 12.86 -3.75
CA TYR A 174 -5.05 11.62 -3.28
C TYR A 174 -4.25 10.90 -2.18
N LEU A 175 -3.15 11.49 -1.73
CA LEU A 175 -2.35 11.02 -0.60
C LEU A 175 -1.63 12.20 0.06
N TYR A 176 -2.37 13.24 0.36
CA TYR A 176 -1.87 14.53 0.83
C TYR A 176 -1.43 14.42 2.29
N PRO A 177 -0.14 14.65 2.64
CA PRO A 177 0.33 14.49 4.01
C PRO A 177 -0.25 15.58 4.94
N GLU A 178 -0.73 15.17 6.10
CA GLU A 178 -1.24 16.06 7.13
C GLU A 178 -0.19 17.13 7.50
N GLY A 179 -0.60 18.40 7.43
CA GLY A 179 0.26 19.53 7.79
C GLY A 179 1.28 19.96 6.72
N TRP A 180 1.29 19.35 5.54
CA TRP A 180 2.12 19.80 4.42
C TRP A 180 1.40 20.88 3.61
N SER A 181 2.18 21.63 2.83
CA SER A 181 1.66 22.54 1.81
C SER A 181 2.17 22.07 0.44
N LEU A 182 1.26 21.50 -0.37
CA LEU A 182 1.53 21.04 -1.72
C LEU A 182 0.73 21.85 -2.73
N PRO A 183 1.16 21.96 -3.99
CA PRO A 183 0.44 22.72 -5.04
C PRO A 183 -0.77 21.94 -5.60
N PHE A 184 -1.52 21.28 -4.73
CA PHE A 184 -2.72 20.49 -5.05
C PHE A 184 -3.82 20.79 -4.06
N GLU A 185 -5.06 20.72 -4.51
CA GLU A 185 -6.20 20.67 -3.62
C GLU A 185 -6.26 19.32 -2.88
N GLU A 186 -6.42 19.34 -1.56
CA GLU A 186 -6.43 18.16 -0.72
C GLU A 186 -7.72 17.34 -0.93
N LYS A 187 -7.61 16.16 -1.53
CA LYS A 187 -8.74 15.22 -1.74
C LYS A 187 -8.77 14.11 -0.71
N ILE A 188 -7.63 13.44 -0.52
CA ILE A 188 -7.47 12.39 0.50
C ILE A 188 -6.23 12.72 1.31
N MET A 189 -6.42 12.99 2.61
CA MET A 189 -5.34 13.29 3.54
C MET A 189 -4.79 12.00 4.16
N ILE A 190 -3.47 11.89 4.25
CA ILE A 190 -2.80 10.84 5.04
C ILE A 190 -2.36 11.43 6.39
N ARG A 191 -2.90 10.89 7.49
CA ARG A 191 -2.60 11.35 8.84
C ARG A 191 -1.19 10.92 9.26
N ASP A 192 -0.54 11.79 10.02
CA ASP A 192 0.79 11.52 10.55
C ASP A 192 0.74 10.56 11.75
N LYS A 193 1.08 9.29 11.49
CA LYS A 193 1.13 8.23 12.52
C LYS A 193 2.21 8.44 13.60
N SER A 194 3.15 9.36 13.40
CA SER A 194 4.19 9.64 14.39
C SER A 194 3.69 10.41 15.59
N LYS A 195 2.53 11.05 15.49
CA LYS A 195 1.92 11.81 16.56
C LYS A 195 1.58 10.93 17.77
N LYS A 196 1.77 11.48 18.98
CA LYS A 196 1.51 10.78 20.24
C LYS A 196 0.06 10.29 20.38
N GLU A 197 -0.91 11.01 19.82
CA GLU A 197 -2.33 10.63 19.83
C GLU A 197 -2.60 9.27 19.15
N TYR A 198 -1.71 8.83 18.22
CA TYR A 198 -1.77 7.52 17.56
C TYR A 198 -0.78 6.51 18.17
N GLY A 199 -0.21 6.82 19.34
CA GLY A 199 0.81 6.01 20.01
C GLY A 199 2.21 6.16 19.45
N GLY A 200 2.40 6.90 18.34
CA GLY A 200 3.69 7.13 17.68
C GLY A 200 4.28 5.89 16.98
N HIS A 201 5.37 6.07 16.27
CA HIS A 201 6.05 4.98 15.55
C HIS A 201 6.55 3.86 16.48
N GLY A 202 6.92 4.15 17.72
CA GLY A 202 7.37 3.14 18.69
C GLY A 202 6.26 2.16 19.07
N TYR A 203 5.03 2.64 19.20
CA TYR A 203 3.85 1.81 19.47
C TYR A 203 3.50 0.94 18.25
N LEU A 204 3.44 1.54 17.07
CA LEU A 204 3.08 0.84 15.83
C LEU A 204 4.11 -0.23 15.42
N ARG A 205 5.40 0.02 15.68
CA ARG A 205 6.50 -0.86 15.31
C ARG A 205 6.92 -1.77 16.43
N LYS A 206 6.24 -1.80 17.59
CA LYS A 206 6.63 -2.51 18.82
C LYS A 206 8.02 -3.12 18.66
N LYS A 207 9.07 -2.40 19.07
CA LYS A 207 10.42 -2.97 19.04
C LYS A 207 10.32 -4.27 19.81
N ASP A 208 10.51 -5.40 19.12
CA ASP A 208 10.67 -6.68 19.79
C ASP A 208 11.62 -6.45 20.95
N SER A 209 11.14 -6.67 22.17
CA SER A 209 11.98 -6.50 23.35
C SER A 209 13.20 -7.39 23.13
N TRP A 210 14.36 -6.97 23.64
CA TRP A 210 15.61 -7.77 23.63
C TRP A 210 15.36 -9.26 23.99
N LEU A 211 14.47 -9.55 24.94
CA LEU A 211 14.04 -10.90 25.29
C LEU A 211 13.38 -11.69 24.14
N HIS A 212 12.57 -11.04 23.30
CA HIS A 212 11.90 -11.68 22.16
C HIS A 212 12.89 -12.09 21.06
N ARG A 213 13.98 -11.31 20.88
CA ARG A 213 15.06 -11.67 19.94
C ARG A 213 15.90 -12.85 20.41
N LEU A 214 16.07 -13.02 21.72
CA LEU A 214 16.75 -14.19 22.30
C LEU A 214 15.93 -15.47 22.11
N LEU A 215 14.62 -15.41 22.35
CA LEU A 215 13.71 -16.57 22.22
C LEU A 215 13.49 -17.04 20.77
N LYS A 216 13.69 -16.17 19.78
CA LYS A 216 13.65 -16.56 18.35
C LYS A 216 14.96 -17.18 17.85
N ARG A 217 16.02 -17.23 18.66
CA ARG A 217 17.33 -17.82 18.32
C ARG A 217 17.58 -19.18 19.00
N LEU A 218 16.67 -19.62 19.85
CA LEU A 218 16.60 -20.96 20.44
C LEU A 218 15.55 -21.80 19.70
#